data_8a5bd56d4369a1ce7e9873a447c11dfd
#
_entry.id   8a5bd56d4369a1ce7e9873a447c11dfd
#
_cell.length_a   1.000
_cell.length_b   1.000
_cell.length_c   1.000
_cell.angle_alpha   90.00
_cell.angle_beta   90.00
_cell.angle_gamma   90.00
#
_symmetry.space_group_name_H-M   'P 1'
#
loop_
_entity.id
_entity.type
_entity.pdbx_description
1 polymer ?
#
loop_
_entity_poly.entity_id
_entity_poly.type
_entity_poly.pdbx_seq_one_letter_code
_entity_poly.pdbx_strand_id
1 'polypeptide(L)'
;MATEENVNPTEGQEQENDYRETLLVRNPDSGQVEAVSKLVTKGDRREVHTVQPLAKNRPAFYPFRSSNAVAAFIRGFKSLKDNPIQFLKVPVFSVGKIVTSLGKLVSNPKSEEGWETYNKYVVNTAELEQVKYDKVEIPRAELQELGIDFDALPQRTQRSLMLGLPTRDLFPATVQLSDHGTTTGLFNLSFYRDHNDE
;
A
#
# COMPACT_ATOMS: atom_id res chain seq x y z
N MET A 1 20.38 -44.52 31.08
CA MET A 1 19.16 -43.98 30.50
C MET A 1 19.22 -42.46 30.68
N ALA A 2 19.64 -41.77 29.67
CA ALA A 2 19.67 -40.31 29.67
C ALA A 2 18.42 -39.84 28.91
N THR A 3 17.56 -39.10 29.59
CA THR A 3 16.37 -38.44 29.01
C THR A 3 16.86 -37.21 28.28
N GLU A 4 16.74 -37.22 26.93
CA GLU A 4 16.89 -36.05 26.11
C GLU A 4 15.69 -35.12 26.37
N GLU A 5 15.90 -34.00 27.02
CA GLU A 5 14.99 -32.87 27.08
C GLU A 5 14.98 -32.21 25.69
N ASN A 6 13.88 -32.42 24.97
CA ASN A 6 13.57 -31.74 23.71
C ASN A 6 13.18 -30.29 24.04
N VAL A 7 14.15 -29.38 24.05
CA VAL A 7 13.91 -27.95 24.21
C VAL A 7 13.38 -27.44 22.86
N ASN A 8 12.06 -27.31 22.75
CA ASN A 8 11.44 -26.56 21.65
C ASN A 8 11.97 -25.11 21.67
N PRO A 9 12.46 -24.56 20.56
CA PRO A 9 12.86 -23.16 20.51
C PRO A 9 11.66 -22.27 20.81
N THR A 10 11.84 -21.43 21.78
CA THR A 10 10.84 -20.51 22.35
C THR A 10 10.31 -19.59 21.26
N GLU A 11 9.00 -19.61 21.01
CA GLU A 11 8.24 -18.75 20.06
C GLU A 11 8.50 -17.22 20.24
N GLY A 12 9.25 -16.83 21.27
CA GLY A 12 9.56 -15.43 21.59
C GLY A 12 10.72 -14.82 20.79
N GLN A 13 11.67 -15.61 20.29
CA GLN A 13 12.89 -15.06 19.66
C GLN A 13 12.79 -14.81 18.16
N GLU A 14 11.89 -15.49 17.44
CA GLU A 14 11.63 -15.21 16.04
C GLU A 14 10.81 -13.92 15.82
N GLN A 15 10.20 -13.37 16.87
CA GLN A 15 9.29 -12.23 16.76
C GLN A 15 9.98 -10.87 16.72
N GLU A 16 11.18 -10.76 17.32
CA GLU A 16 11.86 -9.47 17.47
C GLU A 16 12.56 -8.97 16.20
N ASN A 17 12.81 -9.83 15.22
CA ASN A 17 13.56 -9.51 14.01
C ASN A 17 12.69 -9.30 12.75
N ASP A 18 11.36 -9.34 12.84
CA ASP A 18 10.49 -9.05 11.69
C ASP A 18 10.13 -7.57 11.61
N TYR A 19 11.00 -6.78 10.99
CA TYR A 19 10.79 -5.34 10.76
C TYR A 19 9.76 -5.02 9.67
N ARG A 20 9.13 -6.04 9.08
CA ARG A 20 8.10 -5.83 8.06
C ARG A 20 6.89 -5.13 8.65
N GLU A 21 6.31 -4.28 7.85
CA GLU A 21 5.05 -3.61 8.16
C GLU A 21 3.91 -4.23 7.35
N THR A 22 2.71 -4.19 7.92
CA THR A 22 1.47 -4.63 7.27
C THR A 22 0.36 -3.64 7.52
N LEU A 23 -0.79 -3.90 6.92
CA LEU A 23 -2.00 -3.11 7.12
C LEU A 23 -3.02 -3.90 7.92
N LEU A 24 -3.62 -3.24 8.90
CA LEU A 24 -4.85 -3.69 9.53
C LEU A 24 -6.02 -2.84 9.04
N VAL A 25 -7.20 -3.42 9.07
CA VAL A 25 -8.45 -2.75 8.72
C VAL A 25 -9.58 -3.30 9.58
N ARG A 26 -10.56 -2.46 9.92
CA ARG A 26 -11.80 -2.95 10.52
C ARG A 26 -12.65 -3.56 9.40
N ASN A 27 -12.91 -4.86 9.48
CA ASN A 27 -13.77 -5.55 8.54
C ASN A 27 -15.21 -5.05 8.73
N PRO A 28 -15.89 -4.54 7.68
CA PRO A 28 -17.24 -4.01 7.79
C PRO A 28 -18.28 -5.08 8.15
N ASP A 29 -18.05 -6.32 7.72
CA ASP A 29 -19.00 -7.42 7.91
C ASP A 29 -18.93 -7.99 9.32
N SER A 30 -17.71 -8.23 9.82
CA SER A 30 -17.48 -8.78 11.17
C SER A 30 -17.35 -7.71 12.25
N GLY A 31 -17.08 -6.45 11.89
CA GLY A 31 -16.73 -5.37 12.82
C GLY A 31 -15.39 -5.55 13.54
N GLN A 32 -14.66 -6.63 13.27
CA GLN A 32 -13.39 -6.95 13.89
C GLN A 32 -12.21 -6.31 13.14
N VAL A 33 -11.11 -6.13 13.87
CA VAL A 33 -9.84 -5.69 13.25
C VAL A 33 -9.14 -6.90 12.67
N GLU A 34 -8.91 -6.89 11.37
CA GLU A 34 -8.28 -7.97 10.62
C GLU A 34 -7.06 -7.49 9.87
N ALA A 35 -6.14 -8.41 9.57
CA ALA A 35 -4.95 -8.10 8.77
C ALA A 35 -5.32 -8.15 7.29
N VAL A 36 -4.87 -7.13 6.55
CA VAL A 36 -4.99 -7.12 5.09
C VAL A 36 -4.10 -8.21 4.51
N SER A 37 -4.64 -9.02 3.61
CA SER A 37 -3.88 -10.02 2.85
C SER A 37 -3.64 -9.58 1.41
N LYS A 38 -4.58 -8.82 0.83
CA LYS A 38 -4.47 -8.35 -0.55
C LYS A 38 -5.27 -7.06 -0.76
N LEU A 39 -4.70 -6.16 -1.55
CA LEU A 39 -5.36 -4.99 -2.10
C LEU A 39 -5.56 -5.21 -3.60
N VAL A 40 -6.80 -5.11 -4.07
CA VAL A 40 -7.14 -5.35 -5.48
C VAL A 40 -7.79 -4.11 -6.07
N THR A 41 -7.31 -3.68 -7.23
CA THR A 41 -7.93 -2.61 -8.03
C THR A 41 -8.37 -3.21 -9.36
N LYS A 42 -9.66 -3.11 -9.66
CA LYS A 42 -10.24 -3.53 -10.95
C LYS A 42 -11.02 -2.35 -11.52
N GLY A 43 -10.42 -1.59 -12.42
CA GLY A 43 -10.99 -0.32 -12.88
C GLY A 43 -11.18 0.63 -11.69
N ASP A 44 -12.42 1.08 -11.46
CA ASP A 44 -12.76 1.95 -10.33
C ASP A 44 -13.08 1.19 -9.03
N ARG A 45 -13.21 -0.12 -9.09
CA ARG A 45 -13.48 -0.96 -7.91
C ARG A 45 -12.20 -1.23 -7.14
N ARG A 46 -12.31 -1.13 -5.82
CA ARG A 46 -11.24 -1.48 -4.89
C ARG A 46 -11.76 -2.46 -3.87
N GLU A 47 -11.06 -3.57 -3.75
CA GLU A 47 -11.41 -4.67 -2.87
C GLU A 47 -10.26 -4.91 -1.89
N VAL A 48 -10.62 -5.15 -0.64
CA VAL A 48 -9.67 -5.49 0.42
C VAL A 48 -9.98 -6.90 0.88
N HIS A 49 -9.01 -7.79 0.74
CA HIS A 49 -9.09 -9.13 1.31
C HIS A 49 -8.37 -9.14 2.65
N THR A 50 -8.97 -9.78 3.62
CA THR A 50 -8.47 -9.83 5.00
C THR A 50 -8.28 -11.27 5.48
N VAL A 51 -7.45 -11.41 6.50
CA VAL A 51 -7.25 -12.66 7.23
C VAL A 51 -7.22 -12.35 8.73
N GLN A 52 -7.54 -13.34 9.55
CA GLN A 52 -7.44 -13.19 11.00
C GLN A 52 -6.00 -12.85 11.41
N PRO A 53 -5.83 -11.89 12.34
CA PRO A 53 -4.52 -11.38 12.76
C PRO A 53 -3.80 -12.33 13.73
N LEU A 54 -3.70 -13.59 13.37
CA LEU A 54 -3.05 -14.66 14.14
C LEU A 54 -1.62 -14.89 13.67
N ALA A 55 -0.75 -15.33 14.59
CA ALA A 55 0.67 -15.60 14.28
C ALA A 55 0.84 -16.56 13.09
N LYS A 56 0.04 -17.62 13.02
CA LYS A 56 0.05 -18.60 11.91
C LYS A 56 -0.28 -18.00 10.53
N ASN A 57 -0.96 -16.85 10.49
CA ASN A 57 -1.38 -16.19 9.26
C ASN A 57 -0.39 -15.10 8.81
N ARG A 58 0.70 -14.82 9.55
CA ARG A 58 1.71 -13.80 9.20
C ARG A 58 2.25 -13.91 7.77
N PRO A 59 2.52 -15.10 7.21
CA PRO A 59 2.98 -15.22 5.83
C PRO A 59 1.98 -14.68 4.79
N ALA A 60 0.68 -14.64 5.13
CA ALA A 60 -0.38 -14.11 4.28
C ALA A 60 -0.65 -12.61 4.46
N PHE A 61 0.02 -11.95 5.41
CA PHE A 61 -0.16 -10.51 5.63
C PHE A 61 0.40 -9.72 4.45
N TYR A 62 -0.33 -8.68 4.06
CA TYR A 62 0.08 -7.78 3.00
C TYR A 62 1.41 -7.09 3.37
N PRO A 63 2.48 -7.28 2.58
CA PRO A 63 3.75 -6.61 2.83
C PRO A 63 3.65 -5.15 2.41
N PHE A 64 3.90 -4.23 3.33
CA PHE A 64 3.90 -2.81 3.04
C PHE A 64 5.21 -2.44 2.30
N ARG A 65 5.17 -2.40 0.96
CA ARG A 65 6.35 -2.17 0.11
C ARG A 65 6.41 -0.77 -0.50
N SER A 66 5.26 -0.15 -0.74
CA SER A 66 5.18 1.15 -1.41
C SER A 66 4.13 2.02 -0.74
N SER A 67 4.57 3.12 -0.14
CA SER A 67 3.68 4.08 0.50
C SER A 67 2.77 4.77 -0.50
N ASN A 68 3.29 5.17 -1.67
CA ASN A 68 2.52 5.87 -2.70
C ASN A 68 1.39 5.00 -3.28
N ALA A 69 1.67 3.71 -3.58
CA ALA A 69 0.65 2.79 -4.08
C ALA A 69 -0.46 2.56 -3.05
N VAL A 70 -0.10 2.40 -1.78
CA VAL A 70 -1.07 2.23 -0.68
C VAL A 70 -1.86 3.52 -0.47
N ALA A 71 -1.23 4.69 -0.47
CA ALA A 71 -1.92 5.98 -0.35
C ALA A 71 -2.94 6.19 -1.48
N ALA A 72 -2.57 5.87 -2.72
CA ALA A 72 -3.46 5.95 -3.87
C ALA A 72 -4.64 4.97 -3.75
N PHE A 73 -4.38 3.75 -3.28
CA PHE A 73 -5.44 2.77 -3.03
C PHE A 73 -6.41 3.26 -1.96
N ILE A 74 -5.92 3.66 -0.77
CA ILE A 74 -6.74 4.11 0.35
C ILE A 74 -7.56 5.34 -0.03
N ARG A 75 -6.96 6.30 -0.74
CA ARG A 75 -7.65 7.51 -1.20
C ARG A 75 -8.82 7.20 -2.12
N GLY A 76 -8.61 6.32 -3.09
CA GLY A 76 -9.66 5.88 -3.95
C GLY A 76 -10.71 5.02 -3.24
N PHE A 77 -10.33 4.30 -2.18
CA PHE A 77 -11.24 3.51 -1.37
C PHE A 77 -12.15 4.39 -0.50
N LYS A 78 -11.60 5.43 0.12
CA LYS A 78 -12.36 6.43 0.91
C LYS A 78 -13.37 7.22 0.09
N SER A 79 -13.15 7.35 -1.22
CA SER A 79 -14.08 8.08 -2.10
C SER A 79 -15.38 7.32 -2.37
N LEU A 80 -15.45 6.04 -2.04
CA LEU A 80 -16.69 5.27 -2.05
C LEU A 80 -17.45 5.57 -0.75
N LYS A 81 -18.53 6.34 -0.85
CA LYS A 81 -19.31 6.94 0.26
C LYS A 81 -19.72 5.97 1.36
N ASP A 82 -19.80 4.68 1.09
CA ASP A 82 -20.42 3.69 1.96
C ASP A 82 -19.43 2.86 2.79
N ASN A 83 -18.12 3.19 2.76
CA ASN A 83 -17.14 2.36 3.45
C ASN A 83 -16.05 3.18 4.16
N PRO A 84 -16.29 3.67 5.39
CA PRO A 84 -15.34 4.42 6.20
C PRO A 84 -14.26 3.51 6.81
N ILE A 85 -13.75 2.56 6.05
CA ILE A 85 -12.67 1.69 6.52
C ILE A 85 -11.42 2.55 6.73
N GLN A 86 -10.92 2.53 7.94
CA GLN A 86 -9.67 3.19 8.29
C GLN A 86 -8.57 2.14 8.38
N PHE A 87 -7.54 2.35 7.57
CA PHE A 87 -6.37 1.49 7.57
C PHE A 87 -5.40 1.91 8.65
N LEU A 88 -4.79 0.91 9.31
CA LEU A 88 -3.68 1.13 10.25
C LEU A 88 -2.43 0.47 9.68
N LYS A 89 -1.31 1.18 9.70
CA LYS A 89 0.00 0.67 9.31
C LYS A 89 0.75 0.23 10.56
N VAL A 90 1.07 -1.05 10.66
CA VAL A 90 1.59 -1.64 11.89
C VAL A 90 2.78 -2.58 11.63
N PRO A 91 3.75 -2.68 12.56
CA PRO A 91 4.78 -3.70 12.50
C PRO A 91 4.16 -5.10 12.64
N VAL A 92 4.58 -6.05 11.81
CA VAL A 92 4.04 -7.42 11.78
C VAL A 92 4.17 -8.11 13.14
N PHE A 93 5.29 -7.90 13.85
CA PHE A 93 5.51 -8.50 15.17
C PHE A 93 4.55 -7.95 16.25
N SER A 94 4.04 -6.74 16.09
CA SER A 94 3.16 -6.07 17.06
C SER A 94 1.66 -6.30 16.79
N VAL A 95 1.28 -6.96 15.71
CA VAL A 95 -0.11 -7.13 15.27
C VAL A 95 -1.00 -7.64 16.41
N GLY A 96 -0.59 -8.68 17.12
CA GLY A 96 -1.40 -9.26 18.22
C GLY A 96 -1.68 -8.26 19.35
N LYS A 97 -0.65 -7.53 19.82
CA LYS A 97 -0.81 -6.51 20.87
C LYS A 97 -1.74 -5.37 20.40
N ILE A 98 -1.52 -4.89 19.17
CA ILE A 98 -2.29 -3.79 18.60
C ILE A 98 -3.78 -4.18 18.45
N VAL A 99 -4.05 -5.38 17.94
CA VAL A 99 -5.43 -5.88 17.80
C VAL A 99 -6.13 -6.02 19.15
N THR A 100 -5.41 -6.47 20.19
CA THR A 100 -5.94 -6.54 21.56
C THR A 100 -6.33 -5.14 22.08
N SER A 101 -5.46 -4.15 21.93
CA SER A 101 -5.74 -2.77 22.35
C SER A 101 -6.91 -2.15 21.57
N LEU A 102 -6.97 -2.38 20.24
CA LEU A 102 -8.07 -1.92 19.41
C LEU A 102 -9.39 -2.65 19.75
N GLY A 103 -9.33 -3.92 20.17
CA GLY A 103 -10.47 -4.65 20.67
C GLY A 103 -11.10 -4.00 21.92
N LYS A 104 -10.27 -3.38 22.78
CA LYS A 104 -10.76 -2.57 23.91
C LYS A 104 -11.58 -1.37 23.43
N LEU A 105 -11.17 -0.71 22.35
CA LEU A 105 -11.90 0.42 21.77
C LEU A 105 -13.26 -0.01 21.20
N VAL A 106 -13.33 -1.21 20.60
CA VAL A 106 -14.60 -1.77 20.10
C VAL A 106 -15.58 -2.07 21.25
N SER A 107 -15.07 -2.62 22.36
CA SER A 107 -15.87 -2.96 23.54
C SER A 107 -16.23 -1.73 24.37
N ASN A 108 -15.34 -0.76 24.45
CA ASN A 108 -15.50 0.50 25.18
C ASN A 108 -15.01 1.68 24.33
N PRO A 109 -15.91 2.42 23.65
CA PRO A 109 -15.57 3.56 22.82
C PRO A 109 -14.85 4.72 23.54
N LYS A 110 -14.77 4.68 24.88
CA LYS A 110 -14.03 5.66 25.70
C LYS A 110 -12.66 5.15 26.15
N SER A 111 -12.21 4.01 25.68
CA SER A 111 -10.90 3.44 26.03
C SER A 111 -9.76 4.35 25.55
N GLU A 112 -9.05 5.00 26.48
CA GLU A 112 -7.89 5.86 26.18
C GLU A 112 -6.80 5.04 25.47
N GLU A 113 -6.42 3.87 26.01
CA GLU A 113 -5.41 2.98 25.40
C GLU A 113 -5.80 2.58 23.96
N GLY A 114 -7.08 2.33 23.71
CA GLY A 114 -7.57 2.00 22.38
C GLY A 114 -7.43 3.18 21.42
N TRP A 115 -7.74 4.40 21.86
CA TRP A 115 -7.60 5.62 21.07
C TRP A 115 -6.13 6.00 20.82
N GLU A 116 -5.25 5.88 21.83
CA GLU A 116 -3.82 6.08 21.67
C GLU A 116 -3.25 5.14 20.61
N THR A 117 -3.59 3.84 20.72
CA THR A 117 -3.17 2.84 19.74
C THR A 117 -3.68 3.16 18.34
N TYR A 118 -4.96 3.52 18.23
CA TYR A 118 -5.57 3.90 16.97
C TYR A 118 -4.87 5.10 16.32
N ASN A 119 -4.71 6.19 17.07
CA ASN A 119 -4.11 7.44 16.59
C ASN A 119 -2.65 7.25 16.18
N LYS A 120 -1.92 6.37 16.89
CA LYS A 120 -0.53 6.04 16.56
C LYS A 120 -0.36 5.37 15.22
N TYR A 121 -1.31 4.52 14.82
CA TYR A 121 -1.15 3.64 13.66
C TYR A 121 -2.10 3.96 12.51
N VAL A 122 -3.08 4.84 12.69
CA VAL A 122 -4.00 5.21 11.61
C VAL A 122 -3.25 5.82 10.44
N VAL A 123 -3.57 5.34 9.24
CA VAL A 123 -2.90 5.78 8.03
C VAL A 123 -3.37 7.18 7.63
N ASN A 124 -2.45 8.14 7.68
CA ASN A 124 -2.61 9.43 7.04
C ASN A 124 -2.08 9.35 5.59
N THR A 125 -2.97 9.38 4.61
CA THR A 125 -2.56 9.26 3.20
C THR A 125 -1.66 10.39 2.72
N ALA A 126 -1.75 11.58 3.33
CA ALA A 126 -0.88 12.71 2.98
C ALA A 126 0.57 12.47 3.43
N GLU A 127 0.76 11.84 4.59
CA GLU A 127 2.08 11.49 5.12
C GLU A 127 2.72 10.29 4.39
N LEU A 128 1.89 9.42 3.79
CA LEU A 128 2.39 8.31 3.00
C LEU A 128 2.90 8.74 1.62
N GLU A 129 2.44 9.87 1.12
CA GLU A 129 2.82 10.32 -0.21
C GLU A 129 4.21 10.94 -0.21
N GLN A 130 5.09 10.31 -0.95
CA GLN A 130 6.43 10.82 -1.22
C GLN A 130 6.55 11.14 -2.70
N VAL A 131 6.87 12.38 -3.01
CA VAL A 131 7.25 12.77 -4.37
C VAL A 131 8.51 12.02 -4.73
N LYS A 132 8.45 11.24 -5.79
CA LYS A 132 9.53 10.39 -6.26
C LYS A 132 10.35 11.07 -7.35
N TYR A 133 9.68 11.95 -8.11
CA TYR A 133 10.26 12.71 -9.20
C TYR A 133 9.87 14.19 -9.04
N ASP A 134 10.85 15.07 -8.96
CA ASP A 134 10.61 16.50 -8.99
C ASP A 134 10.22 16.96 -10.41
N LYS A 135 9.52 18.11 -10.50
CA LYS A 135 9.12 18.66 -11.81
C LYS A 135 10.29 18.91 -12.76
N VAL A 136 11.49 19.12 -12.21
CA VAL A 136 12.73 19.32 -13.00
C VAL A 136 13.23 18.00 -13.59
N GLU A 137 13.00 16.88 -12.90
CA GLU A 137 13.44 15.53 -13.32
C GLU A 137 12.50 14.89 -14.35
N ILE A 138 11.36 15.53 -14.68
CA ILE A 138 10.41 15.00 -15.65
C ILE A 138 11.04 14.99 -17.05
N PRO A 139 11.08 13.84 -17.75
CA PRO A 139 11.68 13.71 -19.08
C PRO A 139 10.75 14.27 -20.16
N ARG A 140 10.66 15.62 -20.22
CA ARG A 140 9.72 16.32 -21.12
C ARG A 140 10.01 16.06 -22.60
N ALA A 141 11.30 15.96 -22.96
CA ALA A 141 11.69 15.69 -24.34
C ALA A 141 11.17 14.33 -24.81
N GLU A 142 11.38 13.29 -24.00
CA GLU A 142 10.91 11.94 -24.29
C GLU A 142 9.37 11.87 -24.36
N LEU A 143 8.68 12.59 -23.47
CA LEU A 143 7.22 12.67 -23.52
C LEU A 143 6.73 13.37 -24.78
N GLN A 144 7.42 14.43 -25.23
CA GLN A 144 7.09 15.13 -26.47
C GLN A 144 7.29 14.25 -27.71
N GLU A 145 8.30 13.40 -27.73
CA GLU A 145 8.49 12.40 -28.80
C GLU A 145 7.31 11.43 -28.89
N LEU A 146 6.68 11.13 -27.75
CA LEU A 146 5.45 10.33 -27.68
C LEU A 146 4.17 11.15 -27.96
N GLY A 147 4.30 12.44 -28.25
CA GLY A 147 3.17 13.35 -28.48
C GLY A 147 2.48 13.82 -27.19
N ILE A 148 3.16 13.73 -26.04
CA ILE A 148 2.59 14.04 -24.72
C ILE A 148 3.25 15.29 -24.15
N ASP A 149 2.47 16.34 -23.94
CA ASP A 149 2.90 17.54 -23.20
C ASP A 149 2.59 17.37 -21.72
N PHE A 150 3.63 17.17 -20.87
CA PHE A 150 3.46 16.98 -19.43
C PHE A 150 2.74 18.14 -18.77
N ASP A 151 3.05 19.38 -19.14
CA ASP A 151 2.52 20.56 -18.46
C ASP A 151 1.06 20.83 -18.86
N ALA A 152 0.59 20.28 -19.99
CA ALA A 152 -0.81 20.28 -20.42
C ALA A 152 -1.64 19.16 -19.78
N LEU A 153 -1.02 18.16 -19.13
CA LEU A 153 -1.75 17.07 -18.47
C LEU A 153 -2.58 17.59 -17.28
N PRO A 154 -3.72 16.96 -16.97
CA PRO A 154 -4.47 17.25 -15.75
C PRO A 154 -3.57 17.13 -14.49
N GLN A 155 -3.73 18.02 -13.52
CA GLN A 155 -2.93 18.02 -12.29
C GLN A 155 -2.87 16.66 -11.58
N ARG A 156 -4.00 15.92 -11.57
CA ARG A 156 -4.05 14.58 -10.99
C ARG A 156 -3.11 13.60 -11.69
N THR A 157 -2.98 13.72 -13.00
CA THR A 157 -2.13 12.87 -13.85
C THR A 157 -0.66 13.23 -13.63
N GLN A 158 -0.32 14.52 -13.66
CA GLN A 158 1.02 15.02 -13.31
C GLN A 158 1.42 14.49 -11.92
N ARG A 159 0.53 14.63 -10.91
CA ARG A 159 0.79 14.15 -9.55
C ARG A 159 1.03 12.63 -9.51
N SER A 160 0.24 11.83 -10.24
CA SER A 160 0.46 10.37 -10.30
C SER A 160 1.87 10.04 -10.81
N LEU A 161 2.30 10.68 -11.89
CA LEU A 161 3.64 10.51 -12.45
C LEU A 161 4.74 10.94 -11.47
N MET A 162 4.59 12.10 -10.83
CA MET A 162 5.56 12.57 -9.81
C MET A 162 5.65 11.64 -8.59
N LEU A 163 4.58 10.92 -8.25
CA LEU A 163 4.58 9.91 -7.21
C LEU A 163 5.13 8.55 -7.66
N GLY A 164 5.54 8.41 -8.93
CA GLY A 164 5.99 7.16 -9.53
C GLY A 164 4.86 6.13 -9.65
N LEU A 165 3.64 6.59 -9.85
CA LEU A 165 2.45 5.76 -10.06
C LEU A 165 2.05 5.79 -11.53
N PRO A 166 1.54 4.66 -12.08
CA PRO A 166 0.98 4.67 -13.42
C PRO A 166 -0.24 5.59 -13.49
N THR A 167 -0.40 6.24 -14.64
CA THR A 167 -1.58 7.06 -14.92
C THR A 167 -2.83 6.19 -14.99
N ARG A 168 -3.98 6.77 -14.65
CA ARG A 168 -5.28 6.13 -14.88
C ARG A 168 -5.78 6.37 -16.30
N ASP A 169 -5.47 7.55 -16.80
CA ASP A 169 -5.85 7.96 -18.14
C ASP A 169 -4.94 7.23 -19.15
N LEU A 170 -5.50 6.87 -20.28
CA LEU A 170 -4.78 6.26 -21.39
C LEU A 170 -4.40 7.35 -22.39
N PHE A 171 -3.18 7.30 -22.88
CA PHE A 171 -2.63 8.26 -23.83
C PHE A 171 -2.34 7.57 -25.16
N PRO A 172 -2.76 8.17 -26.28
CA PRO A 172 -2.33 7.69 -27.58
C PRO A 172 -0.83 7.93 -27.73
N ALA A 173 -0.09 6.90 -28.03
CA ALA A 173 1.33 6.98 -28.28
C ALA A 173 1.76 5.97 -29.36
N THR A 174 2.84 6.29 -30.05
CA THR A 174 3.53 5.36 -30.94
C THR A 174 4.84 4.94 -30.28
N VAL A 175 4.97 3.66 -29.98
CA VAL A 175 6.14 3.12 -29.31
C VAL A 175 6.93 2.17 -30.22
N GLN A 176 8.24 2.22 -30.11
CA GLN A 176 9.15 1.30 -30.79
C GLN A 176 9.18 -0.02 -30.03
N LEU A 177 8.89 -1.12 -30.72
CA LEU A 177 8.98 -2.48 -30.17
C LEU A 177 10.28 -3.11 -30.66
N SER A 178 11.40 -2.87 -29.94
CA SER A 178 12.69 -3.47 -30.25
C SER A 178 12.86 -3.84 -31.76
N ASP A 179 12.91 -5.12 -32.08
CA ASP A 179 13.13 -5.63 -33.45
C ASP A 179 11.84 -5.78 -34.29
N HIS A 180 10.67 -5.45 -33.73
CA HIS A 180 9.36 -5.73 -34.34
C HIS A 180 8.65 -4.48 -34.94
N GLY A 181 9.35 -3.37 -35.07
CA GLY A 181 8.81 -2.13 -35.63
C GLY A 181 8.08 -1.27 -34.59
N THR A 182 7.19 -0.41 -35.06
CA THR A 182 6.42 0.51 -34.22
C THR A 182 5.00 0.06 -34.04
N THR A 183 4.41 0.32 -32.88
CA THR A 183 2.98 0.14 -32.64
C THR A 183 2.37 1.42 -32.11
N THR A 184 1.16 1.72 -32.58
CA THR A 184 0.35 2.85 -32.07
C THR A 184 -0.82 2.31 -31.28
N GLY A 185 -1.04 2.85 -30.10
CA GLY A 185 -2.09 2.37 -29.21
C GLY A 185 -2.39 3.35 -28.07
N LEU A 186 -3.19 2.90 -27.11
CA LEU A 186 -3.50 3.62 -25.90
C LEU A 186 -2.72 3.00 -24.74
N PHE A 187 -1.91 3.79 -24.05
CA PHE A 187 -0.98 3.35 -23.02
C PHE A 187 -1.18 4.11 -21.72
N ASN A 188 -0.96 3.42 -20.60
CA ASN A 188 -0.71 4.09 -19.32
C ASN A 188 0.75 4.53 -19.27
N LEU A 189 1.00 5.68 -18.67
CA LEU A 189 2.35 6.19 -18.44
C LEU A 189 2.79 5.90 -17.00
N SER A 190 4.07 5.57 -16.86
CA SER A 190 4.77 5.51 -15.56
C SER A 190 6.24 5.84 -15.75
N PHE A 191 6.86 6.45 -14.74
CA PHE A 191 8.29 6.72 -14.75
C PHE A 191 9.04 5.66 -13.94
N TYR A 192 10.18 5.25 -14.44
CA TYR A 192 11.16 4.41 -13.75
C TYR A 192 12.52 5.10 -13.80
N ARG A 193 13.27 5.05 -12.70
CA ARG A 193 14.71 5.35 -12.75
C ARG A 193 15.40 4.11 -13.27
N ASP A 194 16.19 4.24 -14.30
CA ASP A 194 17.11 3.20 -14.70
C ASP A 194 18.23 3.13 -13.64
N HIS A 195 18.55 1.93 -13.18
CA HIS A 195 19.59 1.71 -12.16
C HIS A 195 21.01 1.97 -12.66
N ASN A 196 21.16 2.34 -13.93
CA ASN A 196 22.45 2.61 -14.56
C ASN A 196 22.86 4.10 -14.47
N ASP A 197 22.02 4.97 -13.92
CA ASP A 197 22.34 6.39 -13.69
C ASP A 197 22.78 6.61 -12.22
N GLU A 198 23.89 5.95 -11.80
CA GLU A 198 24.70 6.35 -10.65
C GLU A 198 25.85 7.26 -11.08
#